data_d22ab46692067c71d499fb393aeb90eb
#
_entry.id   d22ab46692067c71d499fb393aeb90eb
#
_cell.length_a   1.000
_cell.length_b   1.000
_cell.length_c   1.000
_cell.angle_alpha   90.00
_cell.angle_beta   90.00
_cell.angle_gamma   90.00
#
_symmetry.space_group_name_H-M   'P 1'
#
loop_
_entity.id
_entity.type
_entity.pdbx_description
1 polymer ?
#
loop_
_entity_poly.entity_id
_entity_poly.type
_entity_poly.pdbx_seq_one_letter_code
_entity_poly.pdbx_strand_id
1 'polypeptide(L)'
;MQVSERHPFIPFAGGAKNLARNVTAETALTPETLKSVHPTGVQTTVVSAYGGRRSSSNPIENAGFVLFCIYVLSGFANDWSLHVFGVKAYFSTVTLVLLPLAWLFSGNALRGLRSGAGLCWAAFLLWMLLATPLSVWRGGSAALLANYVPRAYLEFFYTCSFVTSLRRCRQWMYIQIASGAALLLSCAAFGTMGDQPGENRFRIPDSLFYANSNDLALALLLAIASFLFFFDKPARAGRLAGIAGILLSTFYAFRTGSRGSVVAASAMLILIFALSRNKVPVAAVGIAALLVAALAAAVGGESPSALHRLSLLSIDASSPPETESDVSSVASQVEREELFKTSLRYTLSHPLFGVGPDQFATAVSQDAARASQHLPWLGTHNTYTQVSSECGIPALIFYAAVIGLCLRSNFRLYRRTRDHPADSELAGLSRCLLAGTLVYAVSAFFFHMAYSAYLPVLAGLMVALQLAAAESSGEINGLIVARSRRPMK
;
A
#
# COMPACT_ATOMS: atom_id res chain seq x y z
N MET A 1 -21.13 32.52 -63.26
CA MET A 1 -22.60 32.48 -63.61
C MET A 1 -23.32 32.25 -62.30
N GLN A 2 -24.10 33.29 -61.93
CA GLN A 2 -24.93 33.33 -60.70
C GLN A 2 -26.01 32.26 -60.74
N VAL A 3 -26.40 31.75 -59.57
CA VAL A 3 -27.80 31.84 -59.12
C VAL A 3 -27.83 31.66 -57.59
N SER A 4 -28.41 32.65 -56.99
CA SER A 4 -28.83 32.81 -55.59
C SER A 4 -30.10 32.01 -55.36
N GLU A 5 -30.22 31.37 -54.15
CA GLU A 5 -31.56 31.19 -53.56
C GLU A 5 -31.44 31.31 -52.02
N ARG A 6 -32.20 32.32 -51.57
CA ARG A 6 -32.45 32.60 -50.13
C ARG A 6 -33.62 31.73 -49.67
N HIS A 7 -33.51 31.12 -48.51
CA HIS A 7 -34.66 30.69 -47.72
C HIS A 7 -34.69 31.37 -46.35
N PRO A 8 -35.88 31.66 -45.82
CA PRO A 8 -36.07 32.70 -44.83
C PRO A 8 -35.91 32.21 -43.39
N PHE A 9 -35.45 33.15 -42.58
CA PHE A 9 -35.45 33.08 -41.10
C PHE A 9 -36.90 32.97 -40.57
N ILE A 10 -37.16 31.95 -39.73
CA ILE A 10 -38.32 31.88 -38.85
C ILE A 10 -37.82 32.12 -37.42
N PRO A 11 -38.27 33.15 -36.71
CA PRO A 11 -37.86 33.37 -35.31
C PRO A 11 -38.71 32.51 -34.39
N PHE A 12 -38.09 31.55 -33.71
CA PHE A 12 -38.67 30.89 -32.54
C PHE A 12 -38.55 31.80 -31.31
N ALA A 13 -39.46 32.72 -31.16
CA ALA A 13 -39.69 33.50 -29.96
C ALA A 13 -41.10 33.24 -29.45
N GLY A 14 -41.30 32.17 -28.71
CA GLY A 14 -42.65 31.85 -28.19
C GLY A 14 -42.69 30.85 -27.03
N GLY A 15 -41.62 30.10 -26.76
CA GLY A 15 -41.68 29.02 -25.78
C GLY A 15 -41.24 29.34 -24.36
N ALA A 16 -40.43 30.38 -24.16
CA ALA A 16 -39.83 30.67 -22.85
C ALA A 16 -40.72 31.49 -21.89
N LYS A 17 -41.70 32.24 -22.44
CA LYS A 17 -42.60 33.07 -21.60
C LYS A 17 -43.75 32.31 -20.97
N ASN A 18 -44.16 31.17 -21.52
CA ASN A 18 -45.26 30.38 -20.96
C ASN A 18 -44.82 29.42 -19.86
N LEU A 19 -43.53 29.02 -19.79
CA LEU A 19 -43.03 28.20 -18.68
C LEU A 19 -42.84 29.04 -17.40
N ALA A 20 -42.47 30.32 -17.53
CA ALA A 20 -42.31 31.20 -16.38
C ALA A 20 -43.68 31.69 -15.81
N ARG A 21 -44.75 31.65 -16.59
CA ARG A 21 -46.07 32.07 -16.12
C ARG A 21 -46.84 30.99 -15.34
N ASN A 22 -46.54 29.72 -15.55
CA ASN A 22 -47.22 28.65 -14.83
C ASN A 22 -46.53 28.32 -13.48
N VAL A 23 -45.31 28.80 -13.21
CA VAL A 23 -44.61 28.61 -11.92
C VAL A 23 -44.95 29.71 -10.93
N THR A 24 -45.47 30.88 -11.39
CA THR A 24 -45.80 32.02 -10.53
C THR A 24 -47.24 32.06 -10.04
N ALA A 25 -48.13 31.14 -10.50
CA ALA A 25 -49.55 31.19 -10.18
C ALA A 25 -50.03 30.22 -9.08
N GLU A 26 -49.17 29.33 -8.56
CA GLU A 26 -49.62 28.27 -7.65
C GLU A 26 -49.03 28.25 -6.26
N THR A 27 -48.23 29.24 -5.82
CA THR A 27 -47.85 29.34 -4.39
C THR A 27 -47.58 30.77 -3.97
N ALA A 28 -48.70 31.53 -3.80
CA ALA A 28 -48.67 32.72 -2.93
C ALA A 28 -48.68 32.24 -1.47
N LEU A 29 -47.54 31.88 -0.91
CA LEU A 29 -47.38 31.64 0.50
C LEU A 29 -47.46 32.98 1.24
N THR A 30 -48.36 33.09 2.20
CA THR A 30 -48.49 34.25 3.09
C THR A 30 -47.24 34.41 3.95
N PRO A 31 -46.90 35.63 4.42
CA PRO A 31 -45.69 35.89 5.18
C PRO A 31 -45.55 35.09 6.48
N GLU A 32 -46.61 34.49 6.98
CA GLU A 32 -46.59 33.66 8.21
C GLU A 32 -46.10 32.22 7.97
N THR A 33 -46.25 31.70 6.75
CA THR A 33 -45.73 30.34 6.41
C THR A 33 -44.23 30.30 6.18
N LEU A 34 -43.60 31.44 5.97
CA LEU A 34 -42.14 31.55 5.80
C LEU A 34 -41.32 31.48 7.09
N LYS A 35 -42.00 31.63 8.27
CA LYS A 35 -41.32 31.60 9.60
C LYS A 35 -41.13 30.21 10.17
N SER A 36 -41.71 29.15 9.61
CA SER A 36 -41.66 27.78 10.16
C SER A 36 -40.78 26.80 9.37
N VAL A 37 -40.14 27.24 8.31
CA VAL A 37 -39.24 26.38 7.52
C VAL A 37 -37.83 26.46 8.15
N HIS A 38 -37.50 25.54 9.01
CA HIS A 38 -36.15 25.37 9.54
C HIS A 38 -35.17 25.13 8.37
N PRO A 39 -34.00 25.78 8.35
CA PRO A 39 -33.01 25.61 7.25
C PRO A 39 -32.50 24.17 7.07
N THR A 40 -32.79 23.27 8.00
CA THR A 40 -32.45 21.85 7.95
C THR A 40 -33.27 21.03 6.92
N GLY A 41 -34.50 21.46 6.58
CA GLY A 41 -35.37 20.72 5.65
C GLY A 41 -34.95 20.84 4.18
N VAL A 42 -34.36 21.96 3.79
CA VAL A 42 -33.93 22.23 2.40
C VAL A 42 -32.64 21.48 2.04
N GLN A 43 -31.74 21.31 3.01
CA GLN A 43 -30.50 20.54 2.79
C GLN A 43 -30.74 19.04 2.59
N THR A 44 -31.75 18.46 3.28
CA THR A 44 -32.06 17.02 3.16
C THR A 44 -32.64 16.66 1.77
N THR A 45 -33.41 17.55 1.18
CA THR A 45 -34.05 17.28 -0.13
C THR A 45 -33.05 17.41 -1.29
N VAL A 46 -32.10 18.34 -1.21
CA VAL A 46 -31.06 18.50 -2.23
C VAL A 46 -30.03 17.37 -2.19
N VAL A 47 -29.67 16.88 -0.97
CA VAL A 47 -28.77 15.74 -0.83
C VAL A 47 -29.40 14.44 -1.32
N SER A 48 -30.72 14.27 -1.16
CA SER A 48 -31.44 13.08 -1.66
C SER A 48 -31.58 13.06 -3.19
N ALA A 49 -31.66 14.22 -3.86
CA ALA A 49 -31.78 14.31 -5.32
C ALA A 49 -30.45 14.00 -6.04
N TYR A 50 -29.29 14.17 -5.39
CA TYR A 50 -27.99 13.81 -5.93
C TYR A 50 -27.55 12.37 -5.63
N GLY A 51 -28.30 11.64 -4.80
CA GLY A 51 -28.02 10.27 -4.36
C GLY A 51 -28.39 9.14 -5.32
N GLY A 52 -28.63 9.38 -6.60
CA GLY A 52 -29.43 8.45 -7.36
C GLY A 52 -28.94 7.94 -8.72
N ARG A 53 -27.65 7.84 -9.01
CA ARG A 53 -27.20 6.80 -9.95
C ARG A 53 -26.64 5.62 -9.13
N ARG A 54 -27.52 4.69 -8.74
CA ARG A 54 -27.13 3.30 -8.49
C ARG A 54 -26.55 2.80 -9.80
N SER A 55 -25.25 2.89 -9.97
CA SER A 55 -24.53 2.04 -10.91
C SER A 55 -24.96 0.62 -10.58
N SER A 56 -25.61 -0.06 -11.50
CA SER A 56 -25.87 -1.49 -11.37
C SER A 56 -24.52 -2.13 -11.15
N SER A 57 -24.24 -2.56 -9.94
CA SER A 57 -22.95 -3.13 -9.59
C SER A 57 -22.76 -4.37 -10.45
N ASN A 58 -21.75 -4.37 -11.30
CA ASN A 58 -21.40 -5.54 -12.10
C ASN A 58 -21.19 -6.73 -11.13
N PRO A 59 -21.97 -7.82 -11.24
CA PRO A 59 -21.83 -8.97 -10.35
C PRO A 59 -20.41 -9.55 -10.35
N ILE A 60 -19.72 -9.50 -11.49
CA ILE A 60 -18.32 -9.95 -11.62
C ILE A 60 -17.38 -9.05 -10.79
N GLU A 61 -17.60 -7.73 -10.78
CA GLU A 61 -16.83 -6.80 -9.95
C GLU A 61 -17.03 -7.06 -8.45
N ASN A 62 -18.27 -7.38 -8.05
CA ASN A 62 -18.55 -7.75 -6.65
C ASN A 62 -17.90 -9.07 -6.26
N ALA A 63 -18.00 -10.10 -7.09
CA ALA A 63 -17.35 -11.39 -6.87
C ALA A 63 -15.83 -11.22 -6.84
N GLY A 64 -15.25 -10.44 -7.77
CA GLY A 64 -13.83 -10.12 -7.79
C GLY A 64 -13.35 -9.41 -6.53
N PHE A 65 -14.14 -8.47 -6.00
CA PHE A 65 -13.83 -7.81 -4.73
C PHE A 65 -13.80 -8.80 -3.56
N VAL A 66 -14.76 -9.70 -3.45
CA VAL A 66 -14.82 -10.71 -2.40
C VAL A 66 -13.64 -11.69 -2.52
N LEU A 67 -13.36 -12.20 -3.72
CA LEU A 67 -12.22 -13.06 -3.98
C LEU A 67 -10.90 -12.39 -3.61
N PHE A 68 -10.76 -11.11 -3.95
CA PHE A 68 -9.56 -10.35 -3.62
C PHE A 68 -9.41 -10.12 -2.11
N CYS A 69 -10.50 -9.88 -1.39
CA CYS A 69 -10.48 -9.81 0.07
C CYS A 69 -10.04 -11.15 0.71
N ILE A 70 -10.54 -12.28 0.20
CA ILE A 70 -10.15 -13.63 0.65
C ILE A 70 -8.66 -13.86 0.37
N TYR A 71 -8.20 -13.52 -0.82
CA TYR A 71 -6.79 -13.67 -1.21
C TYR A 71 -5.84 -12.93 -0.26
N VAL A 72 -6.11 -11.65 0.01
CA VAL A 72 -5.27 -10.83 0.89
C VAL A 72 -5.33 -11.33 2.33
N LEU A 73 -6.53 -11.65 2.83
CA LEU A 73 -6.69 -12.17 4.19
C LEU A 73 -5.94 -13.50 4.37
N SER A 74 -6.01 -14.41 3.39
CA SER A 74 -5.31 -15.69 3.47
C SER A 74 -3.78 -15.53 3.46
N GLY A 75 -3.25 -14.61 2.66
CA GLY A 75 -1.82 -14.30 2.64
C GLY A 75 -1.30 -13.80 3.98
N PHE A 76 -2.02 -12.86 4.62
CA PHE A 76 -1.66 -12.38 5.96
C PHE A 76 -1.88 -13.40 7.08
N ALA A 77 -2.83 -14.32 6.91
CA ALA A 77 -3.14 -15.37 7.88
C ALA A 77 -2.25 -16.62 7.76
N ASN A 78 -1.06 -16.47 7.17
CA ASN A 78 -0.10 -17.57 6.96
C ASN A 78 -0.55 -18.62 5.93
N ASP A 79 -1.25 -18.16 4.89
CA ASP A 79 -1.70 -18.97 3.75
C ASP A 79 -2.37 -20.28 4.15
N TRP A 80 -3.54 -20.16 4.78
CA TRP A 80 -4.35 -21.29 5.22
C TRP A 80 -4.55 -22.29 4.09
N SER A 81 -4.27 -23.56 4.36
CA SER A 81 -4.45 -24.63 3.41
C SER A 81 -5.58 -25.57 3.84
N LEU A 82 -6.35 -26.03 2.86
CA LEU A 82 -7.33 -27.10 3.02
C LEU A 82 -6.81 -28.36 2.36
N HIS A 83 -6.97 -29.50 3.02
CA HIS A 83 -6.76 -30.80 2.40
C HIS A 83 -8.06 -31.22 1.70
N VAL A 84 -8.06 -31.16 0.36
CA VAL A 84 -9.19 -31.54 -0.46
C VAL A 84 -8.75 -32.75 -1.28
N PHE A 85 -9.42 -33.90 -1.10
CA PHE A 85 -9.10 -35.17 -1.80
C PHE A 85 -7.61 -35.59 -1.71
N GLY A 86 -6.98 -35.36 -0.52
CA GLY A 86 -5.57 -35.70 -0.31
C GLY A 86 -4.56 -34.71 -0.90
N VAL A 87 -5.03 -33.64 -1.56
CA VAL A 87 -4.19 -32.57 -2.09
C VAL A 87 -4.26 -31.35 -1.16
N LYS A 88 -3.09 -30.83 -0.77
CA LYS A 88 -3.00 -29.60 0.00
C LYS A 88 -3.27 -28.42 -0.94
N ALA A 89 -4.47 -27.86 -0.86
CA ALA A 89 -4.88 -26.71 -1.64
C ALA A 89 -4.73 -25.43 -0.80
N TYR A 90 -3.93 -24.49 -1.27
CA TYR A 90 -3.81 -23.17 -0.67
C TYR A 90 -4.89 -22.24 -1.22
N PHE A 91 -5.56 -21.51 -0.35
CA PHE A 91 -6.58 -20.52 -0.78
C PHE A 91 -6.01 -19.47 -1.74
N SER A 92 -4.76 -19.06 -1.53
CA SER A 92 -4.05 -18.15 -2.42
C SER A 92 -3.94 -18.71 -3.84
N THR A 93 -3.71 -20.02 -4.02
CA THR A 93 -3.58 -20.63 -5.35
C THR A 93 -4.90 -20.65 -6.12
N VAL A 94 -6.02 -20.96 -5.45
CA VAL A 94 -7.35 -20.98 -6.08
C VAL A 94 -7.77 -19.58 -6.49
N THR A 95 -7.59 -18.61 -5.60
CA THR A 95 -7.92 -17.22 -5.88
C THR A 95 -7.04 -16.62 -6.96
N LEU A 96 -5.77 -17.05 -7.05
CA LEU A 96 -4.80 -16.60 -8.06
C LEU A 96 -5.26 -16.90 -9.50
N VAL A 97 -5.98 -17.99 -9.73
CA VAL A 97 -6.52 -18.32 -11.07
C VAL A 97 -7.79 -17.53 -11.36
N LEU A 98 -8.65 -17.34 -10.37
CA LEU A 98 -9.95 -16.69 -10.55
C LEU A 98 -9.85 -15.14 -10.60
N LEU A 99 -8.88 -14.53 -9.91
CA LEU A 99 -8.72 -13.08 -9.85
C LEU A 99 -8.43 -12.44 -11.21
N PRO A 100 -7.49 -12.95 -12.05
CA PRO A 100 -7.25 -12.39 -13.37
C PRO A 100 -8.51 -12.43 -14.26
N LEU A 101 -9.29 -13.51 -14.19
CA LEU A 101 -10.54 -13.63 -14.95
C LEU A 101 -11.56 -12.60 -14.46
N ALA A 102 -11.79 -12.51 -13.15
CA ALA A 102 -12.68 -11.50 -12.59
C ALA A 102 -12.26 -10.08 -12.95
N TRP A 103 -10.93 -9.82 -12.94
CA TRP A 103 -10.37 -8.52 -13.32
C TRP A 103 -10.64 -8.17 -14.78
N LEU A 104 -10.37 -9.08 -15.72
CA LEU A 104 -10.58 -8.88 -17.14
C LEU A 104 -12.07 -8.60 -17.46
N PHE A 105 -12.99 -9.33 -16.81
CA PHE A 105 -14.42 -9.18 -17.04
C PHE A 105 -15.10 -8.14 -16.13
N SER A 106 -14.35 -7.45 -15.26
CA SER A 106 -14.90 -6.43 -14.34
C SER A 106 -15.41 -5.16 -15.06
N GLY A 107 -14.97 -4.91 -16.28
CA GLY A 107 -15.20 -3.65 -17.01
C GLY A 107 -14.29 -2.50 -16.55
N ASN A 108 -13.49 -2.69 -15.51
CA ASN A 108 -12.61 -1.69 -14.89
C ASN A 108 -11.12 -2.02 -15.00
N ALA A 109 -10.75 -3.01 -15.81
CA ALA A 109 -9.38 -3.56 -15.87
C ALA A 109 -8.28 -2.51 -16.08
N LEU A 110 -8.53 -1.50 -16.89
CA LEU A 110 -7.57 -0.42 -17.19
C LEU A 110 -7.74 0.82 -16.32
N ARG A 111 -8.60 0.77 -15.27
CA ARG A 111 -8.88 1.94 -14.41
C ARG A 111 -7.59 2.48 -13.73
N GLY A 112 -6.68 1.59 -13.33
CA GLY A 112 -5.40 1.96 -12.74
C GLY A 112 -4.52 2.80 -13.65
N LEU A 113 -4.53 2.56 -14.97
CA LEU A 113 -3.73 3.30 -15.96
C LEU A 113 -4.17 4.75 -16.17
N ARG A 114 -5.33 5.15 -15.63
CA ARG A 114 -5.76 6.56 -15.65
C ARG A 114 -5.00 7.43 -14.67
N SER A 115 -4.10 6.87 -13.87
CA SER A 115 -3.27 7.56 -12.88
C SER A 115 -1.80 7.57 -13.29
N GLY A 116 -1.05 8.60 -12.88
CA GLY A 116 0.40 8.65 -13.08
C GLY A 116 1.13 7.48 -12.39
N ALA A 117 0.65 7.05 -11.21
CA ALA A 117 1.21 5.89 -10.52
C ALA A 117 1.01 4.60 -11.32
N GLY A 118 -0.16 4.41 -11.94
CA GLY A 118 -0.41 3.23 -12.77
C GLY A 118 0.41 3.22 -14.06
N LEU A 119 0.65 4.39 -14.66
CA LEU A 119 1.54 4.49 -15.82
C LEU A 119 3.00 4.16 -15.45
N CYS A 120 3.50 4.68 -14.32
CA CYS A 120 4.83 4.34 -13.82
C CYS A 120 4.93 2.84 -13.48
N TRP A 121 3.87 2.26 -12.91
CA TRP A 121 3.83 0.84 -12.57
C TRP A 121 3.84 -0.04 -13.83
N ALA A 122 3.08 0.33 -14.86
CA ALA A 122 3.10 -0.34 -16.15
C ALA A 122 4.46 -0.21 -16.85
N ALA A 123 5.07 0.99 -16.80
CA ALA A 123 6.40 1.23 -17.33
C ALA A 123 7.49 0.40 -16.60
N PHE A 124 7.36 0.20 -15.29
CA PHE A 124 8.24 -0.65 -14.50
C PHE A 124 8.22 -2.10 -15.02
N LEU A 125 7.02 -2.70 -15.21
CA LEU A 125 6.92 -4.05 -15.76
C LEU A 125 7.47 -4.14 -17.19
N LEU A 126 7.12 -3.18 -18.04
CA LEU A 126 7.63 -3.14 -19.41
C LEU A 126 9.17 -3.13 -19.41
N TRP A 127 9.76 -2.36 -18.49
CA TRP A 127 11.22 -2.29 -18.37
C TRP A 127 11.82 -3.60 -17.87
N MET A 128 11.20 -4.27 -16.90
CA MET A 128 11.62 -5.61 -16.46
C MET A 128 11.56 -6.63 -17.59
N LEU A 129 10.51 -6.57 -18.42
CA LEU A 129 10.38 -7.45 -19.59
C LEU A 129 11.50 -7.21 -20.61
N LEU A 130 11.89 -5.94 -20.83
CA LEU A 130 13.01 -5.57 -21.71
C LEU A 130 14.37 -5.98 -21.12
N ALA A 131 14.52 -5.96 -19.80
CA ALA A 131 15.75 -6.37 -19.11
C ALA A 131 15.94 -7.90 -19.12
N THR A 132 14.86 -8.68 -19.14
CA THR A 132 14.91 -10.16 -19.05
C THR A 132 15.76 -10.84 -20.15
N PRO A 133 15.66 -10.47 -21.44
CA PRO A 133 16.52 -11.06 -22.48
C PRO A 133 18.01 -10.75 -22.32
N LEU A 134 18.34 -9.67 -21.61
CA LEU A 134 19.70 -9.18 -21.36
C LEU A 134 20.26 -9.67 -20.01
N SER A 135 19.49 -10.47 -19.28
CA SER A 135 19.84 -10.99 -17.96
C SER A 135 21.01 -11.96 -18.02
N VAL A 136 21.83 -11.99 -16.97
CA VAL A 136 22.91 -12.97 -16.76
C VAL A 136 22.38 -14.40 -16.69
N TRP A 137 21.12 -14.58 -16.24
CA TRP A 137 20.38 -15.85 -16.32
C TRP A 137 18.92 -15.60 -16.73
N ARG A 138 18.68 -15.66 -18.03
CA ARG A 138 17.38 -15.40 -18.65
C ARG A 138 16.25 -16.28 -18.09
N GLY A 139 16.55 -17.56 -17.85
CA GLY A 139 15.58 -18.53 -17.28
C GLY A 139 15.14 -18.13 -15.88
N GLY A 140 16.05 -17.69 -15.02
CA GLY A 140 15.76 -17.22 -13.68
C GLY A 140 14.90 -15.97 -13.69
N SER A 141 15.25 -14.97 -14.51
CA SER A 141 14.45 -13.75 -14.66
C SER A 141 13.05 -14.03 -15.22
N ALA A 142 12.92 -14.93 -16.19
CA ALA A 142 11.61 -15.36 -16.70
C ALA A 142 10.78 -16.06 -15.63
N ALA A 143 11.40 -16.93 -14.83
CA ALA A 143 10.73 -17.61 -13.71
C ALA A 143 10.26 -16.62 -12.63
N LEU A 144 11.08 -15.61 -12.31
CA LEU A 144 10.62 -14.53 -11.43
C LEU A 144 9.36 -13.87 -11.99
N LEU A 145 9.39 -13.42 -13.24
CA LEU A 145 8.25 -12.72 -13.85
C LEU A 145 7.00 -13.61 -13.87
N ALA A 146 7.13 -14.88 -14.18
CA ALA A 146 6.01 -15.82 -14.17
C ALA A 146 5.38 -15.99 -12.78
N ASN A 147 6.15 -15.83 -11.71
CA ASN A 147 5.66 -15.86 -10.32
C ASN A 147 5.19 -14.49 -9.83
N TYR A 148 5.98 -13.45 -10.06
CA TYR A 148 5.74 -12.11 -9.55
C TYR A 148 4.52 -11.45 -10.17
N VAL A 149 4.37 -11.56 -11.50
CA VAL A 149 3.27 -10.86 -12.19
C VAL A 149 1.90 -11.27 -11.66
N PRO A 150 1.51 -12.55 -11.61
CA PRO A 150 0.19 -12.92 -11.15
C PRO A 150 -0.01 -12.75 -9.63
N ARG A 151 1.03 -12.89 -8.82
CA ARG A 151 0.93 -12.94 -7.36
C ARG A 151 1.08 -11.60 -6.67
N ALA A 152 1.83 -10.67 -7.25
CA ALA A 152 2.10 -9.38 -6.63
C ALA A 152 1.84 -8.21 -7.58
N TYR A 153 2.41 -8.23 -8.79
CA TYR A 153 2.30 -7.10 -9.71
C TYR A 153 0.85 -6.72 -10.04
N LEU A 154 0.00 -7.72 -10.35
CA LEU A 154 -1.40 -7.49 -10.72
C LEU A 154 -2.26 -7.03 -9.55
N GLU A 155 -1.82 -7.13 -8.30
CA GLU A 155 -2.58 -6.64 -7.14
C GLU A 155 -2.85 -5.13 -7.21
N PHE A 156 -1.97 -4.36 -7.84
CA PHE A 156 -2.23 -2.95 -8.15
C PHE A 156 -3.51 -2.79 -8.98
N PHE A 157 -3.63 -3.56 -10.05
CA PHE A 157 -4.79 -3.48 -10.96
C PHE A 157 -6.05 -4.07 -10.33
N TYR A 158 -5.94 -5.17 -9.58
CA TYR A 158 -7.06 -5.73 -8.84
C TYR A 158 -7.61 -4.71 -7.84
N THR A 159 -6.74 -4.05 -7.08
CA THR A 159 -7.13 -3.00 -6.14
C THR A 159 -7.84 -1.84 -6.86
N CYS A 160 -7.28 -1.33 -7.94
CA CYS A 160 -7.90 -0.25 -8.73
C CYS A 160 -9.25 -0.63 -9.33
N SER A 161 -9.43 -1.90 -9.72
CA SER A 161 -10.61 -2.37 -10.47
C SER A 161 -11.76 -2.78 -9.55
N PHE A 162 -11.46 -3.32 -8.37
CA PHE A 162 -12.46 -3.82 -7.44
C PHE A 162 -12.79 -2.82 -6.33
N VAL A 163 -11.86 -1.94 -5.95
CA VAL A 163 -12.08 -0.90 -4.94
C VAL A 163 -12.54 0.39 -5.62
N THR A 164 -13.81 0.43 -6.04
CA THR A 164 -14.35 1.48 -6.93
C THR A 164 -15.07 2.62 -6.23
N SER A 165 -15.30 2.54 -4.93
CA SER A 165 -16.04 3.55 -4.17
C SER A 165 -15.46 3.76 -2.78
N LEU A 166 -15.78 4.89 -2.13
CA LEU A 166 -15.36 5.18 -0.76
C LEU A 166 -15.83 4.08 0.23
N ARG A 167 -17.05 3.56 0.02
CA ARG A 167 -17.55 2.41 0.80
C ARG A 167 -16.62 1.19 0.67
N ARG A 168 -16.15 0.87 -0.55
CA ARG A 168 -15.21 -0.23 -0.78
C ARG A 168 -13.81 0.06 -0.24
N CYS A 169 -13.33 1.30 -0.32
CA CYS A 169 -12.08 1.70 0.35
C CYS A 169 -12.16 1.44 1.86
N ARG A 170 -13.29 1.77 2.50
CA ARG A 170 -13.53 1.47 3.91
C ARG A 170 -13.59 -0.02 4.19
N GLN A 171 -14.32 -0.79 3.40
CA GLN A 171 -14.40 -2.25 3.53
C GLN A 171 -13.01 -2.89 3.40
N TRP A 172 -12.23 -2.43 2.43
CA TRP A 172 -10.85 -2.86 2.25
C TRP A 172 -9.98 -2.54 3.47
N MET A 173 -10.11 -1.35 4.07
CA MET A 173 -9.39 -1.02 5.30
C MET A 173 -9.76 -1.97 6.45
N TYR A 174 -11.03 -2.37 6.57
CA TYR A 174 -11.42 -3.39 7.56
C TYR A 174 -10.80 -4.77 7.27
N ILE A 175 -10.65 -5.15 6.01
CA ILE A 175 -9.93 -6.37 5.64
C ILE A 175 -8.45 -6.28 6.04
N GLN A 176 -7.79 -5.15 5.83
CA GLN A 176 -6.41 -4.94 6.28
C GLN A 176 -6.28 -4.99 7.81
N ILE A 177 -7.22 -4.43 8.53
CA ILE A 177 -7.27 -4.53 10.00
C ILE A 177 -7.49 -5.99 10.44
N ALA A 178 -8.41 -6.71 9.80
CA ALA A 178 -8.64 -8.13 10.08
C ALA A 178 -7.40 -8.99 9.75
N SER A 179 -6.70 -8.68 8.65
CA SER A 179 -5.43 -9.30 8.28
C SER A 179 -4.35 -9.05 9.34
N GLY A 180 -4.24 -7.81 9.84
CA GLY A 180 -3.34 -7.47 10.95
C GLY A 180 -3.69 -8.23 12.23
N ALA A 181 -4.98 -8.35 12.56
CA ALA A 181 -5.43 -9.15 13.72
C ALA A 181 -5.11 -10.64 13.53
N ALA A 182 -5.32 -11.20 12.34
CA ALA A 182 -4.97 -12.58 12.02
C ALA A 182 -3.44 -12.82 12.13
N LEU A 183 -2.63 -11.85 11.69
CA LEU A 183 -1.18 -11.89 11.86
C LEU A 183 -0.78 -11.91 13.35
N LEU A 184 -1.42 -11.07 14.19
CA LEU A 184 -1.18 -11.07 15.63
C LEU A 184 -1.55 -12.41 16.29
N LEU A 185 -2.66 -13.02 15.88
CA LEU A 185 -3.05 -14.36 16.32
C LEU A 185 -2.03 -15.41 15.85
N SER A 186 -1.54 -15.32 14.62
CA SER A 186 -0.49 -16.21 14.11
C SER A 186 0.83 -16.04 14.87
N CYS A 187 1.20 -14.80 15.24
CA CYS A 187 2.35 -14.55 16.11
C CYS A 187 2.17 -15.21 17.49
N ALA A 188 0.99 -15.14 18.08
CA ALA A 188 0.71 -15.72 19.39
C ALA A 188 0.68 -17.24 19.36
N ALA A 189 0.15 -17.84 18.28
CA ALA A 189 -0.03 -19.29 18.17
C ALA A 189 1.22 -20.04 17.65
N PHE A 190 1.95 -19.44 16.73
CA PHE A 190 3.01 -20.12 15.96
C PHE A 190 4.36 -19.41 16.00
N GLY A 191 4.42 -18.22 16.61
CA GLY A 191 5.65 -17.46 16.67
C GLY A 191 6.64 -18.03 17.68
N THR A 192 7.90 -18.17 17.26
CA THR A 192 8.99 -18.67 18.10
C THR A 192 10.19 -17.74 18.01
N MET A 193 11.06 -17.80 19.01
CA MET A 193 12.41 -17.23 18.93
C MET A 193 13.31 -18.23 18.17
N GLY A 194 14.24 -17.72 17.37
CA GLY A 194 15.19 -18.58 16.67
C GLY A 194 16.08 -19.36 17.63
N ASP A 195 16.31 -20.64 17.35
CA ASP A 195 17.02 -21.56 18.26
C ASP A 195 18.53 -21.60 18.03
N GLN A 196 19.05 -20.91 16.99
CA GLN A 196 20.48 -20.93 16.69
C GLN A 196 21.25 -19.87 17.49
N PRO A 197 22.48 -20.16 17.93
CA PRO A 197 23.34 -19.18 18.58
C PRO A 197 23.49 -17.93 17.70
N GLY A 198 23.15 -16.76 18.25
CA GLY A 198 23.17 -15.48 17.51
C GLY A 198 21.89 -15.15 16.71
N GLU A 199 20.96 -16.08 16.50
CA GLU A 199 19.68 -15.87 15.80
C GLU A 199 18.48 -15.63 16.72
N ASN A 200 18.65 -15.04 17.86
CA ASN A 200 17.57 -14.81 18.83
C ASN A 200 16.58 -13.74 18.35
N ARG A 201 15.85 -14.08 17.27
CA ARG A 201 14.89 -13.20 16.58
C ARG A 201 13.54 -13.87 16.45
N PHE A 202 12.47 -13.12 16.80
CA PHE A 202 11.12 -13.64 16.68
C PHE A 202 10.70 -13.80 15.21
N ARG A 203 10.16 -14.97 14.87
CA ARG A 203 9.69 -15.34 13.53
C ARG A 203 8.54 -16.36 13.62
N ILE A 204 7.89 -16.63 12.50
CA ILE A 204 6.93 -17.74 12.35
C ILE A 204 7.60 -18.77 11.42
N PRO A 205 8.23 -19.85 11.96
CA PRO A 205 9.16 -20.69 11.20
C PRO A 205 8.57 -21.32 9.94
N ASP A 206 7.33 -21.85 10.02
CA ASP A 206 6.67 -22.58 8.94
C ASP A 206 5.86 -21.67 8.00
N SER A 207 6.05 -20.35 8.10
CA SER A 207 5.37 -19.39 7.24
C SER A 207 6.11 -19.20 5.92
N LEU A 208 5.39 -19.16 4.81
CA LEU A 208 5.93 -18.77 3.51
C LEU A 208 6.41 -17.31 3.48
N PHE A 209 5.78 -16.42 4.29
CA PHE A 209 6.01 -14.99 4.27
C PHE A 209 6.74 -14.47 5.50
N TYR A 210 6.62 -15.14 6.66
CA TYR A 210 7.04 -14.62 7.96
C TYR A 210 8.14 -15.45 8.64
N ALA A 211 8.73 -16.41 7.91
CA ALA A 211 9.93 -17.11 8.36
C ALA A 211 11.13 -16.18 8.52
N ASN A 212 11.16 -15.07 7.76
CA ASN A 212 12.13 -14.00 7.93
C ASN A 212 11.60 -12.95 8.91
N SER A 213 12.34 -12.69 9.99
CA SER A 213 11.98 -11.71 11.02
C SER A 213 11.82 -10.28 10.48
N ASN A 214 12.51 -9.90 9.40
CA ASN A 214 12.39 -8.56 8.82
C ASN A 214 11.07 -8.38 8.06
N ASP A 215 10.63 -9.40 7.33
CA ASP A 215 9.36 -9.38 6.59
C ASP A 215 8.18 -9.36 7.57
N LEU A 216 8.27 -10.15 8.65
CA LEU A 216 7.31 -10.11 9.75
C LEU A 216 7.25 -8.72 10.39
N ALA A 217 8.40 -8.08 10.64
CA ALA A 217 8.45 -6.74 11.22
C ALA A 217 7.76 -5.71 10.33
N LEU A 218 7.99 -5.74 9.01
CA LEU A 218 7.31 -4.85 8.06
C LEU A 218 5.79 -5.08 8.06
N ALA A 219 5.34 -6.33 8.00
CA ALA A 219 3.92 -6.66 8.02
C ALA A 219 3.23 -6.13 9.29
N LEU A 220 3.89 -6.26 10.46
CA LEU A 220 3.40 -5.72 11.73
C LEU A 220 3.34 -4.18 11.72
N LEU A 221 4.31 -3.49 11.12
CA LEU A 221 4.26 -2.03 10.98
C LEU A 221 3.15 -1.56 10.03
N LEU A 222 2.89 -2.30 8.96
CA LEU A 222 1.75 -2.04 8.06
C LEU A 222 0.40 -2.30 8.76
N ALA A 223 0.34 -3.30 9.63
CA ALA A 223 -0.81 -3.53 10.49
C ALA A 223 -1.04 -2.34 11.46
N ILE A 224 0.02 -1.78 12.08
CA ILE A 224 -0.07 -0.55 12.88
C ILE A 224 -0.68 0.59 12.06
N ALA A 225 -0.19 0.81 10.82
CA ALA A 225 -0.72 1.85 9.94
C ALA A 225 -2.22 1.65 9.66
N SER A 226 -2.69 0.40 9.55
CA SER A 226 -4.10 0.08 9.35
C SER A 226 -4.93 0.28 10.64
N PHE A 227 -4.42 -0.12 11.82
CA PHE A 227 -5.09 0.09 13.11
C PHE A 227 -5.29 1.57 13.45
N LEU A 228 -4.47 2.50 12.91
CA LEU A 228 -4.67 3.94 13.05
C LEU A 228 -6.04 4.41 12.55
N PHE A 229 -6.70 3.65 11.66
CA PHE A 229 -8.04 3.97 11.17
C PHE A 229 -9.09 4.04 12.28
N PHE A 230 -8.88 3.31 13.37
CA PHE A 230 -9.80 3.33 14.51
C PHE A 230 -9.66 4.55 15.43
N PHE A 231 -8.56 5.31 15.32
CA PHE A 231 -8.34 6.48 16.19
C PHE A 231 -9.42 7.57 16.04
N ASP A 232 -9.94 7.74 14.82
CA ASP A 232 -10.92 8.78 14.51
C ASP A 232 -12.37 8.30 14.67
N LYS A 233 -12.56 7.03 15.06
CA LYS A 233 -13.92 6.50 15.23
C LYS A 233 -14.52 6.97 16.56
N PRO A 234 -15.82 7.34 16.60
CA PRO A 234 -16.47 7.80 17.82
C PRO A 234 -16.64 6.68 18.85
N ALA A 235 -16.76 5.43 18.41
CA ALA A 235 -16.97 4.27 19.28
C ALA A 235 -15.72 3.98 20.13
N ARG A 236 -15.89 4.00 21.48
CA ARG A 236 -14.81 3.70 22.43
C ARG A 236 -14.20 2.31 22.22
N ALA A 237 -15.04 1.30 21.98
CA ALA A 237 -14.59 -0.07 21.73
C ALA A 237 -13.66 -0.15 20.49
N GLY A 238 -14.00 0.53 19.39
CA GLY A 238 -13.15 0.57 18.21
C GLY A 238 -11.79 1.20 18.50
N ARG A 239 -11.75 2.34 19.22
CA ARG A 239 -10.50 3.00 19.62
C ARG A 239 -9.62 2.11 20.49
N LEU A 240 -10.23 1.42 21.47
CA LEU A 240 -9.50 0.48 22.34
C LEU A 240 -8.93 -0.70 21.53
N ALA A 241 -9.70 -1.27 20.60
CA ALA A 241 -9.23 -2.32 19.71
C ALA A 241 -8.07 -1.84 18.82
N GLY A 242 -8.15 -0.62 18.29
CA GLY A 242 -7.05 -0.01 17.52
C GLY A 242 -5.79 0.17 18.36
N ILE A 243 -5.91 0.69 19.58
CA ILE A 243 -4.76 0.86 20.50
C ILE A 243 -4.17 -0.50 20.86
N ALA A 244 -4.99 -1.49 21.21
CA ALA A 244 -4.51 -2.85 21.51
C ALA A 244 -3.77 -3.46 20.30
N GLY A 245 -4.31 -3.32 19.08
CA GLY A 245 -3.66 -3.77 17.86
C GLY A 245 -2.30 -3.09 17.63
N ILE A 246 -2.19 -1.78 17.87
CA ILE A 246 -0.93 -1.03 17.76
C ILE A 246 0.08 -1.54 18.79
N LEU A 247 -0.31 -1.67 20.06
CA LEU A 247 0.59 -2.10 21.13
C LEU A 247 1.08 -3.54 20.94
N LEU A 248 0.18 -4.47 20.58
CA LEU A 248 0.55 -5.86 20.30
C LEU A 248 1.44 -5.97 19.05
N SER A 249 1.14 -5.21 18.00
CA SER A 249 2.00 -5.17 16.80
C SER A 249 3.39 -4.61 17.14
N THR A 250 3.47 -3.58 17.99
CA THR A 250 4.73 -3.02 18.47
C THR A 250 5.53 -4.05 19.29
N PHE A 251 4.85 -4.78 20.18
CA PHE A 251 5.48 -5.83 20.98
C PHE A 251 6.16 -6.88 20.09
N TYR A 252 5.43 -7.47 19.16
CA TYR A 252 5.98 -8.49 18.26
C TYR A 252 7.01 -7.91 17.27
N ALA A 253 6.77 -6.71 16.73
CA ALA A 253 7.74 -6.06 15.84
C ALA A 253 9.08 -5.82 16.53
N PHE A 254 9.07 -5.42 17.81
CA PHE A 254 10.29 -5.22 18.57
C PHE A 254 11.01 -6.55 18.84
N ARG A 255 10.28 -7.63 19.13
CA ARG A 255 10.86 -8.98 19.33
C ARG A 255 11.51 -9.56 18.07
N THR A 256 11.17 -9.07 16.88
CA THR A 256 11.89 -9.47 15.64
C THR A 256 13.35 -9.00 15.63
N GLY A 257 13.75 -8.06 16.49
CA GLY A 257 15.09 -7.48 16.52
C GLY A 257 15.50 -6.76 15.22
N SER A 258 14.53 -6.33 14.40
CA SER A 258 14.81 -5.65 13.13
C SER A 258 15.13 -4.18 13.36
N ARG A 259 16.40 -3.79 13.19
CA ARG A 259 16.85 -2.38 13.29
C ARG A 259 16.16 -1.46 12.28
N GLY A 260 15.96 -1.91 11.05
CA GLY A 260 15.29 -1.15 10.01
C GLY A 260 13.82 -0.86 10.35
N SER A 261 13.13 -1.79 11.04
CA SER A 261 11.75 -1.58 11.47
C SER A 261 11.62 -0.53 12.59
N VAL A 262 12.63 -0.41 13.46
CA VAL A 262 12.66 0.67 14.48
C VAL A 262 12.75 2.04 13.82
N VAL A 263 13.60 2.19 12.79
CA VAL A 263 13.71 3.44 12.01
C VAL A 263 12.39 3.76 11.32
N ALA A 264 11.76 2.76 10.69
CA ALA A 264 10.48 2.93 10.01
C ALA A 264 9.33 3.27 10.98
N ALA A 265 9.29 2.62 12.17
CA ALA A 265 8.32 2.92 13.22
C ALA A 265 8.49 4.36 13.75
N SER A 266 9.73 4.79 13.97
CA SER A 266 10.06 6.15 14.41
C SER A 266 9.63 7.19 13.37
N ALA A 267 9.89 6.95 12.08
CA ALA A 267 9.43 7.81 11.00
C ALA A 267 7.90 7.91 10.94
N MET A 268 7.20 6.79 11.12
CA MET A 268 5.74 6.75 11.19
C MET A 268 5.21 7.53 12.40
N LEU A 269 5.79 7.36 13.58
CA LEU A 269 5.40 8.07 14.80
C LEU A 269 5.57 9.58 14.63
N ILE A 270 6.72 10.03 14.10
CA ILE A 270 6.98 11.43 13.79
C ILE A 270 5.94 11.98 12.81
N LEU A 271 5.64 11.25 11.74
CA LEU A 271 4.62 11.64 10.77
C LEU A 271 3.25 11.82 11.44
N ILE A 272 2.78 10.81 12.18
CA ILE A 272 1.47 10.84 12.82
C ILE A 272 1.40 11.95 13.86
N PHE A 273 2.47 12.15 14.64
CA PHE A 273 2.56 13.26 15.59
C PHE A 273 2.51 14.62 14.88
N ALA A 274 3.25 14.80 13.78
CA ALA A 274 3.25 16.04 12.99
C ALA A 274 1.88 16.35 12.37
N LEU A 275 1.16 15.32 11.91
CA LEU A 275 -0.15 15.46 11.26
C LEU A 275 -1.30 15.65 12.25
N SER A 276 -1.16 15.16 13.48
CA SER A 276 -2.24 15.17 14.48
C SER A 276 -2.50 16.58 15.02
N ARG A 277 -3.78 16.98 15.11
CA ARG A 277 -4.21 18.22 15.74
C ARG A 277 -4.05 18.18 17.25
N ASN A 278 -4.57 17.10 17.86
CA ASN A 278 -4.36 16.83 19.27
C ASN A 278 -3.15 15.92 19.45
N LYS A 279 -2.09 16.45 20.02
CA LYS A 279 -0.82 15.77 20.25
C LYS A 279 -0.86 14.79 21.43
N VAL A 280 -1.74 15.07 22.41
CA VAL A 280 -1.78 14.34 23.68
C VAL A 280 -2.08 12.84 23.48
N PRO A 281 -3.17 12.42 22.80
CA PRO A 281 -3.46 11.01 22.64
C PRO A 281 -2.38 10.29 21.80
N VAL A 282 -1.75 10.97 20.82
CA VAL A 282 -0.68 10.38 20.03
C VAL A 282 0.57 10.20 20.87
N ALA A 283 0.94 11.19 21.67
CA ALA A 283 2.06 11.09 22.61
C ALA A 283 1.80 9.97 23.63
N ALA A 284 0.61 9.88 24.20
CA ALA A 284 0.24 8.83 25.16
C ALA A 284 0.40 7.42 24.56
N VAL A 285 -0.12 7.19 23.33
CA VAL A 285 0.03 5.90 22.65
C VAL A 285 1.49 5.66 22.25
N GLY A 286 2.22 6.70 21.83
CA GLY A 286 3.65 6.60 21.54
C GLY A 286 4.48 6.19 22.77
N ILE A 287 4.21 6.80 23.93
CA ILE A 287 4.85 6.43 25.20
C ILE A 287 4.47 4.98 25.59
N ALA A 288 3.19 4.62 25.50
CA ALA A 288 2.75 3.25 25.75
C ALA A 288 3.44 2.24 24.83
N ALA A 289 3.59 2.57 23.53
CA ALA A 289 4.32 1.74 22.57
C ALA A 289 5.82 1.58 22.93
N LEU A 290 6.46 2.66 23.39
CA LEU A 290 7.86 2.61 23.89
C LEU A 290 7.99 1.74 25.15
N LEU A 291 7.05 1.84 26.09
CA LEU A 291 7.02 0.98 27.28
C LEU A 291 6.80 -0.50 26.91
N VAL A 292 5.92 -0.77 25.95
CA VAL A 292 5.70 -2.12 25.43
C VAL A 292 6.94 -2.65 24.71
N ALA A 293 7.65 -1.81 23.96
CA ALA A 293 8.92 -2.19 23.33
C ALA A 293 10.00 -2.51 24.39
N ALA A 294 10.09 -1.71 25.45
CA ALA A 294 10.99 -1.97 26.58
C ALA A 294 10.63 -3.28 27.30
N LEU A 295 9.33 -3.54 27.50
CA LEU A 295 8.86 -4.81 28.07
C LEU A 295 9.22 -6.00 27.16
N ALA A 296 9.02 -5.86 25.83
CA ALA A 296 9.38 -6.88 24.87
C ALA A 296 10.89 -7.21 24.90
N ALA A 297 11.74 -6.20 25.15
CA ALA A 297 13.16 -6.38 25.35
C ALA A 297 13.47 -7.13 26.66
N ALA A 298 12.76 -6.81 27.76
CA ALA A 298 12.99 -7.43 29.07
C ALA A 298 12.54 -8.90 29.12
N VAL A 299 11.46 -9.25 28.41
CA VAL A 299 10.91 -10.63 28.38
C VAL A 299 11.73 -11.56 27.46
N GLY A 300 12.66 -11.01 26.67
CA GLY A 300 13.44 -11.77 25.69
C GLY A 300 14.50 -12.74 26.24
N GLY A 301 14.71 -12.83 27.57
CA GLY A 301 15.67 -13.75 28.19
C GLY A 301 17.15 -13.32 28.06
N GLU A 302 18.08 -14.18 28.45
CA GLU A 302 19.55 -13.95 28.62
C GLU A 302 20.32 -13.57 27.35
N SER A 303 19.65 -13.42 26.21
CA SER A 303 20.28 -12.97 24.96
C SER A 303 20.42 -11.45 24.95
N PRO A 304 21.44 -10.91 24.26
CA PRO A 304 21.60 -9.47 24.11
C PRO A 304 20.28 -8.87 23.63
N SER A 305 19.68 -8.07 24.50
CA SER A 305 18.35 -7.50 24.29
C SER A 305 18.30 -6.77 22.94
N ALA A 306 17.10 -6.64 22.35
CA ALA A 306 16.92 -5.78 21.17
C ALA A 306 17.48 -4.36 21.41
N LEU A 307 17.56 -3.91 22.67
CA LEU A 307 18.24 -2.67 23.09
C LEU A 307 19.76 -2.74 22.89
N HIS A 308 20.40 -3.85 23.25
CA HIS A 308 21.84 -4.03 23.01
C HIS A 308 22.16 -4.05 21.50
N ARG A 309 21.32 -4.70 20.68
CA ARG A 309 21.44 -4.63 19.20
C ARG A 309 21.24 -3.21 18.63
N LEU A 310 20.45 -2.37 19.30
CA LEU A 310 20.31 -0.96 18.93
C LEU A 310 21.51 -0.12 19.36
N SER A 311 22.12 -0.41 20.52
CA SER A 311 23.35 0.28 20.94
C SER A 311 24.52 -0.02 20.00
N LEU A 312 24.54 -1.20 19.36
CA LEU A 312 25.52 -1.56 18.33
C LEU A 312 25.41 -0.74 17.03
N LEU A 313 24.37 0.07 16.86
CA LEU A 313 24.30 1.06 15.77
C LEU A 313 25.34 2.19 15.93
N SER A 314 25.79 2.44 17.16
CA SER A 314 26.76 3.49 17.50
C SER A 314 28.18 2.95 17.76
N ILE A 315 28.36 1.62 17.75
CA ILE A 315 29.67 1.01 17.97
C ILE A 315 30.40 0.98 16.62
N ASP A 316 31.57 1.61 16.59
CA ASP A 316 32.49 1.54 15.47
C ASP A 316 32.85 0.06 15.22
N ALA A 317 32.79 -0.40 13.96
CA ALA A 317 33.13 -1.77 13.58
C ALA A 317 34.57 -2.20 13.98
N SER A 318 35.35 -1.27 14.47
CA SER A 318 36.70 -1.47 14.98
C SER A 318 36.77 -1.95 16.46
N SER A 319 35.65 -1.91 17.21
CA SER A 319 35.63 -2.39 18.59
C SER A 319 35.55 -3.92 18.63
N PRO A 320 36.36 -4.64 19.41
CA PRO A 320 36.28 -6.09 19.52
C PRO A 320 34.90 -6.49 20.08
N PRO A 321 34.20 -7.44 19.42
CA PRO A 321 32.92 -7.92 19.91
C PRO A 321 33.07 -8.66 21.22
N GLU A 322 32.24 -8.33 22.20
CA GLU A 322 32.31 -8.90 23.56
C GLU A 322 31.54 -10.22 23.68
N THR A 323 30.60 -10.49 22.79
CA THR A 323 29.74 -11.69 22.81
C THR A 323 29.59 -12.32 21.41
N GLU A 324 29.24 -13.63 21.34
CA GLU A 324 28.91 -14.30 20.05
C GLU A 324 27.78 -13.61 19.27
N SER A 325 26.82 -13.01 19.97
CA SER A 325 25.76 -12.22 19.38
C SER A 325 26.28 -10.92 18.77
N ASP A 326 27.29 -10.31 19.32
CA ASP A 326 27.94 -9.11 18.80
C ASP A 326 28.70 -9.44 17.55
N VAL A 327 29.46 -10.57 17.55
CA VAL A 327 30.11 -11.10 16.35
C VAL A 327 29.12 -11.27 15.20
N SER A 328 27.97 -11.91 15.45
CA SER A 328 26.95 -12.13 14.42
C SER A 328 26.30 -10.83 13.94
N SER A 329 26.11 -9.86 14.84
CA SER A 329 25.51 -8.56 14.53
C SER A 329 26.44 -7.67 13.71
N VAL A 330 27.73 -7.64 14.06
CA VAL A 330 28.78 -6.92 13.33
C VAL A 330 29.00 -7.56 11.96
N ALA A 331 29.14 -8.90 11.90
CA ALA A 331 29.25 -9.63 10.64
C ALA A 331 28.09 -9.33 9.68
N SER A 332 26.86 -9.37 10.19
CA SER A 332 25.67 -9.01 9.41
C SER A 332 25.66 -7.54 8.93
N GLN A 333 26.30 -6.63 9.67
CA GLN A 333 26.40 -5.22 9.27
C GLN A 333 27.45 -5.04 8.17
N VAL A 334 28.63 -5.62 8.33
CA VAL A 334 29.72 -5.61 7.34
C VAL A 334 29.25 -6.26 6.04
N GLU A 335 28.57 -7.40 6.12
CA GLU A 335 27.99 -8.09 4.97
C GLU A 335 27.00 -7.20 4.21
N ARG A 336 26.10 -6.50 4.90
CA ARG A 336 25.15 -5.56 4.24
C ARG A 336 25.84 -4.39 3.59
N GLU A 337 26.90 -3.86 4.18
CA GLU A 337 27.69 -2.79 3.60
C GLU A 337 28.36 -3.25 2.29
N GLU A 338 28.94 -4.43 2.28
CA GLU A 338 29.57 -5.02 1.10
C GLU A 338 28.52 -5.35 0.01
N LEU A 339 27.37 -5.88 0.37
CA LEU A 339 26.26 -6.12 -0.55
C LEU A 339 25.72 -4.79 -1.14
N PHE A 340 25.63 -3.73 -0.33
CA PHE A 340 25.24 -2.40 -0.80
C PHE A 340 26.27 -1.83 -1.80
N LYS A 341 27.59 -1.86 -1.47
CA LYS A 341 28.66 -1.43 -2.39
C LYS A 341 28.64 -2.23 -3.70
N THR A 342 28.46 -3.54 -3.59
CA THR A 342 28.39 -4.45 -4.74
C THR A 342 27.16 -4.15 -5.61
N SER A 343 26.00 -3.90 -5.00
CA SER A 343 24.79 -3.54 -5.74
C SER A 343 24.92 -2.19 -6.46
N LEU A 344 25.58 -1.20 -5.85
CA LEU A 344 25.93 0.06 -6.51
C LEU A 344 26.89 -0.15 -7.68
N ARG A 345 27.91 -1.02 -7.51
CA ARG A 345 28.83 -1.36 -8.60
C ARG A 345 28.08 -1.96 -9.79
N TYR A 346 27.15 -2.92 -9.58
CA TYR A 346 26.33 -3.47 -10.66
C TYR A 346 25.39 -2.44 -11.27
N THR A 347 24.81 -1.55 -10.48
CA THR A 347 24.02 -0.43 -10.98
C THR A 347 24.83 0.46 -11.94
N LEU A 348 26.06 0.79 -11.58
CA LEU A 348 26.92 1.65 -12.40
C LEU A 348 27.50 0.92 -13.63
N SER A 349 27.80 -0.37 -13.52
CA SER A 349 28.30 -1.16 -14.64
C SER A 349 27.21 -1.59 -15.63
N HIS A 350 25.96 -1.69 -15.19
CA HIS A 350 24.81 -2.07 -16.02
C HIS A 350 23.65 -1.07 -15.87
N PRO A 351 23.82 0.24 -16.20
CA PRO A 351 22.90 1.30 -15.78
C PRO A 351 21.53 1.23 -16.44
N LEU A 352 21.39 0.64 -17.62
CA LEU A 352 20.12 0.61 -18.34
C LEU A 352 19.24 -0.57 -17.93
N PHE A 353 19.74 -1.78 -17.95
CA PHE A 353 18.93 -2.99 -17.76
C PHE A 353 19.33 -3.82 -16.55
N GLY A 354 20.38 -3.44 -15.82
CA GLY A 354 20.90 -4.21 -14.71
C GLY A 354 21.46 -5.57 -15.11
N VAL A 355 21.61 -6.46 -14.13
CA VAL A 355 22.07 -7.84 -14.35
C VAL A 355 20.91 -8.82 -14.64
N GLY A 356 19.70 -8.35 -14.64
CA GLY A 356 18.45 -9.11 -14.83
C GLY A 356 17.61 -9.17 -13.56
N PRO A 357 16.25 -9.14 -13.70
CA PRO A 357 15.33 -9.24 -12.56
C PRO A 357 15.62 -10.46 -11.70
N ASP A 358 15.81 -10.28 -10.38
CA ASP A 358 16.16 -11.30 -9.38
C ASP A 358 17.50 -12.03 -9.64
N GLN A 359 18.43 -11.37 -10.34
CA GLN A 359 19.71 -12.01 -10.68
C GLN A 359 20.91 -11.41 -9.97
N PHE A 360 20.73 -10.56 -8.97
CA PHE A 360 21.84 -9.99 -8.22
C PHE A 360 22.72 -11.09 -7.57
N ALA A 361 22.12 -12.02 -6.84
CA ALA A 361 22.84 -13.11 -6.19
C ALA A 361 23.53 -14.04 -7.20
N THR A 362 22.90 -14.29 -8.35
CA THR A 362 23.49 -15.07 -9.46
C THR A 362 24.73 -14.37 -10.01
N ALA A 363 24.65 -13.06 -10.27
CA ALA A 363 25.79 -12.28 -10.79
C ALA A 363 26.96 -12.29 -9.80
N VAL A 364 26.68 -12.06 -8.50
CA VAL A 364 27.70 -12.11 -7.44
C VAL A 364 28.36 -13.48 -7.38
N SER A 365 27.59 -14.57 -7.42
CA SER A 365 28.12 -15.95 -7.39
C SER A 365 28.98 -16.27 -8.60
N GLN A 366 28.59 -15.81 -9.81
CA GLN A 366 29.38 -16.01 -11.03
C GLN A 366 30.71 -15.25 -10.98
N ASP A 367 30.70 -14.01 -10.49
CA ASP A 367 31.93 -13.22 -10.34
C ASP A 367 32.86 -13.82 -9.29
N ALA A 368 32.31 -14.29 -8.16
CA ALA A 368 33.06 -14.98 -7.12
C ALA A 368 33.69 -16.29 -7.65
N ALA A 369 32.92 -17.09 -8.43
CA ALA A 369 33.42 -18.32 -9.02
C ALA A 369 34.57 -18.06 -10.00
N ARG A 370 34.51 -16.97 -10.79
CA ARG A 370 35.63 -16.54 -11.66
C ARG A 370 36.85 -16.15 -10.87
N ALA A 371 36.68 -15.64 -9.65
CA ALA A 371 37.78 -15.32 -8.73
C ALA A 371 38.18 -16.51 -7.83
N SER A 372 37.68 -17.72 -8.09
CA SER A 372 37.91 -18.92 -7.26
C SER A 372 37.47 -18.73 -5.78
N GLN A 373 36.44 -17.93 -5.54
CA GLN A 373 35.88 -17.66 -4.25
C GLN A 373 34.45 -18.25 -4.14
N HIS A 374 34.08 -18.68 -2.92
CA HIS A 374 32.71 -19.09 -2.62
C HIS A 374 32.07 -18.04 -1.74
N LEU A 375 31.03 -17.34 -2.25
CA LEU A 375 30.24 -16.39 -1.47
C LEU A 375 28.85 -16.95 -1.22
N PRO A 376 28.24 -16.64 -0.08
CA PRO A 376 26.88 -17.05 0.20
C PRO A 376 25.88 -16.41 -0.78
N TRP A 377 24.78 -17.12 -1.03
CA TRP A 377 23.70 -16.66 -1.90
C TRP A 377 22.82 -15.63 -1.19
N LEU A 378 23.13 -14.35 -1.34
CA LEU A 378 22.49 -13.27 -0.59
C LEU A 378 21.90 -12.20 -1.51
N GLY A 379 20.74 -11.66 -1.08
CA GLY A 379 20.11 -10.49 -1.73
C GLY A 379 20.77 -9.18 -1.31
N THR A 380 20.39 -8.09 -1.99
CA THR A 380 20.95 -6.74 -1.78
C THR A 380 20.67 -6.13 -0.41
N HIS A 381 19.69 -6.64 0.35
CA HIS A 381 19.15 -6.06 1.60
C HIS A 381 18.75 -4.57 1.51
N ASN A 382 18.53 -4.06 0.29
CA ASN A 382 18.04 -2.72 0.00
C ASN A 382 17.23 -2.77 -1.30
N THR A 383 15.94 -2.47 -1.23
CA THR A 383 15.01 -2.55 -2.36
C THR A 383 15.40 -1.60 -3.50
N TYR A 384 15.89 -0.41 -3.18
CA TYR A 384 16.24 0.57 -4.22
C TYR A 384 17.45 0.11 -5.03
N THR A 385 18.48 -0.39 -4.35
CA THR A 385 19.66 -0.94 -5.04
C THR A 385 19.37 -2.31 -5.66
N GLN A 386 18.40 -3.08 -5.12
CA GLN A 386 17.88 -4.27 -5.77
C GLN A 386 17.33 -3.92 -7.16
N VAL A 387 16.38 -2.97 -7.21
CA VAL A 387 15.76 -2.56 -8.47
C VAL A 387 16.80 -2.01 -9.44
N SER A 388 17.74 -1.16 -8.98
CA SER A 388 18.71 -0.54 -9.88
C SER A 388 19.79 -1.50 -10.36
N SER A 389 20.26 -2.41 -9.52
CA SER A 389 21.28 -3.39 -9.92
C SER A 389 20.72 -4.50 -10.82
N GLU A 390 19.45 -4.88 -10.59
CA GLU A 390 18.79 -5.97 -11.32
C GLU A 390 18.10 -5.51 -12.60
N CYS A 391 17.47 -4.31 -12.57
CA CYS A 391 16.66 -3.80 -13.69
C CYS A 391 17.15 -2.46 -14.25
N GLY A 392 18.20 -1.87 -13.69
CA GLY A 392 18.77 -0.60 -14.13
C GLY A 392 18.12 0.64 -13.53
N ILE A 393 18.74 1.80 -13.78
CA ILE A 393 18.33 3.12 -13.28
C ILE A 393 16.91 3.51 -13.75
N PRO A 394 16.50 3.27 -15.03
CA PRO A 394 15.14 3.62 -15.43
C PRO A 394 14.06 2.87 -14.65
N ALA A 395 14.27 1.59 -14.34
CA ALA A 395 13.35 0.82 -13.46
C ALA A 395 13.27 1.44 -12.07
N LEU A 396 14.40 1.84 -11.48
CA LEU A 396 14.45 2.54 -10.19
C LEU A 396 13.65 3.85 -10.25
N ILE A 397 13.77 4.63 -11.33
CA ILE A 397 13.02 5.89 -11.49
C ILE A 397 11.50 5.61 -11.49
N PHE A 398 11.03 4.62 -12.24
CA PHE A 398 9.61 4.26 -12.26
C PHE A 398 9.13 3.77 -10.89
N TYR A 399 9.91 2.92 -10.25
CA TYR A 399 9.60 2.37 -8.92
C TYR A 399 9.54 3.47 -7.85
N ALA A 400 10.55 4.33 -7.78
CA ALA A 400 10.59 5.47 -6.85
C ALA A 400 9.50 6.50 -7.14
N ALA A 401 9.16 6.72 -8.42
CA ALA A 401 8.07 7.59 -8.81
C ALA A 401 6.72 7.09 -8.27
N VAL A 402 6.45 5.78 -8.28
CA VAL A 402 5.23 5.21 -7.67
C VAL A 402 5.18 5.54 -6.18
N ILE A 403 6.26 5.31 -5.43
CA ILE A 403 6.35 5.63 -3.99
C ILE A 403 6.12 7.14 -3.77
N GLY A 404 6.82 7.99 -4.50
CA GLY A 404 6.71 9.45 -4.40
C GLY A 404 5.30 9.96 -4.72
N LEU A 405 4.66 9.40 -5.75
CA LEU A 405 3.28 9.71 -6.10
C LEU A 405 2.30 9.27 -5.00
N CYS A 406 2.51 8.10 -4.39
CA CYS A 406 1.69 7.63 -3.28
C CYS A 406 1.79 8.57 -2.07
N LEU A 407 3.01 8.93 -1.64
CA LEU A 407 3.25 9.85 -0.53
C LEU A 407 2.62 11.23 -0.79
N ARG A 408 2.93 11.82 -1.96
CA ARG A 408 2.42 13.14 -2.35
C ARG A 408 0.90 13.18 -2.42
N SER A 409 0.30 12.16 -3.01
CA SER A 409 -1.13 12.11 -3.28
C SER A 409 -1.93 11.91 -1.99
N ASN A 410 -1.51 10.96 -1.14
CA ASN A 410 -2.13 10.73 0.16
C ASN A 410 -1.98 11.95 1.09
N PHE A 411 -0.79 12.59 1.10
CA PHE A 411 -0.56 13.80 1.88
C PHE A 411 -1.45 14.97 1.43
N ARG A 412 -1.58 15.18 0.11
CA ARG A 412 -2.46 16.22 -0.45
C ARG A 412 -3.92 15.97 -0.12
N LEU A 413 -4.38 14.73 -0.28
CA LEU A 413 -5.75 14.35 0.03
C LEU A 413 -6.03 14.54 1.51
N TYR A 414 -5.16 14.07 2.41
CA TYR A 414 -5.27 14.29 3.84
C TYR A 414 -5.35 15.78 4.19
N ARG A 415 -4.47 16.63 3.62
CA ARG A 415 -4.47 18.06 3.91
C ARG A 415 -5.74 18.78 3.45
N ARG A 416 -6.36 18.34 2.36
CA ARG A 416 -7.61 18.90 1.84
C ARG A 416 -8.82 18.52 2.69
N THR A 417 -8.82 17.30 3.23
CA THR A 417 -10.01 16.71 3.88
C THR A 417 -10.01 16.79 5.40
N ARG A 418 -8.86 16.94 6.04
CA ARG A 418 -8.72 16.89 7.50
C ARG A 418 -9.52 17.96 8.27
N ASP A 419 -9.82 19.09 7.61
CA ASP A 419 -10.47 20.24 8.22
C ASP A 419 -12.00 20.21 8.05
N HIS A 420 -12.52 19.30 7.25
CA HIS A 420 -13.93 19.14 6.95
C HIS A 420 -14.51 17.91 7.67
N PRO A 421 -15.46 18.08 8.62
CA PRO A 421 -16.06 16.95 9.34
C PRO A 421 -16.73 15.92 8.44
N ALA A 422 -17.35 16.37 7.33
CA ALA A 422 -17.98 15.49 6.34
C ALA A 422 -16.98 14.53 5.68
N ASP A 423 -15.71 14.93 5.56
CA ASP A 423 -14.63 14.19 4.89
C ASP A 423 -13.73 13.43 5.89
N SER A 424 -14.14 13.33 7.15
CA SER A 424 -13.33 12.71 8.22
C SER A 424 -12.89 11.28 7.90
N GLU A 425 -13.75 10.51 7.22
CA GLU A 425 -13.42 9.15 6.77
C GLU A 425 -12.32 9.15 5.70
N LEU A 426 -12.43 10.04 4.73
CA LEU A 426 -11.47 10.21 3.65
C LEU A 426 -10.10 10.66 4.20
N ALA A 427 -10.11 11.58 5.18
CA ALA A 427 -8.93 12.00 5.90
C ALA A 427 -8.27 10.84 6.67
N GLY A 428 -9.08 10.02 7.37
CA GLY A 428 -8.61 8.84 8.10
C GLY A 428 -7.95 7.81 7.16
N LEU A 429 -8.60 7.47 6.05
CA LEU A 429 -8.06 6.55 5.05
C LEU A 429 -6.76 7.07 4.44
N SER A 430 -6.72 8.34 4.03
CA SER A 430 -5.50 8.95 3.46
C SER A 430 -4.34 8.97 4.45
N ARG A 431 -4.61 9.22 5.74
CA ARG A 431 -3.59 9.18 6.81
C ARG A 431 -3.01 7.78 6.98
N CYS A 432 -3.86 6.74 7.02
CA CYS A 432 -3.41 5.35 7.14
C CYS A 432 -2.55 4.95 5.93
N LEU A 433 -2.98 5.27 4.72
CA LEU A 433 -2.21 4.98 3.50
C LEU A 433 -0.89 5.77 3.44
N LEU A 434 -0.89 7.02 3.90
CA LEU A 434 0.33 7.82 3.99
C LEU A 434 1.33 7.19 4.98
N ALA A 435 0.85 6.78 6.16
CA ALA A 435 1.67 6.11 7.17
C ALA A 435 2.22 4.77 6.64
N GLY A 436 1.38 3.92 6.04
CA GLY A 436 1.81 2.65 5.45
C GLY A 436 2.81 2.83 4.31
N THR A 437 2.59 3.82 3.43
CA THR A 437 3.54 4.12 2.34
C THR A 437 4.88 4.64 2.87
N LEU A 438 4.89 5.47 3.93
CA LEU A 438 6.12 5.94 4.56
C LEU A 438 6.87 4.77 5.23
N VAL A 439 6.16 3.90 5.96
CA VAL A 439 6.74 2.68 6.54
C VAL A 439 7.39 1.84 5.45
N TYR A 440 6.69 1.58 4.35
CA TYR A 440 7.26 0.84 3.22
C TYR A 440 8.51 1.52 2.66
N ALA A 441 8.43 2.82 2.36
CA ALA A 441 9.52 3.59 1.77
C ALA A 441 10.80 3.58 2.64
N VAL A 442 10.63 3.71 3.96
CA VAL A 442 11.77 3.67 4.89
C VAL A 442 12.30 2.24 5.05
N SER A 443 11.42 1.24 5.19
CA SER A 443 11.81 -0.16 5.29
C SER A 443 12.56 -0.66 4.05
N ALA A 444 12.22 -0.13 2.88
CA ALA A 444 12.86 -0.45 1.59
C ALA A 444 14.38 -0.17 1.55
N PHE A 445 14.90 0.68 2.44
CA PHE A 445 16.36 0.87 2.60
C PHE A 445 17.05 -0.28 3.34
N PHE A 446 16.29 -1.12 4.05
CA PHE A 446 16.86 -2.16 4.91
C PHE A 446 16.50 -3.58 4.47
N PHE A 447 15.56 -3.73 3.51
CA PHE A 447 15.02 -5.00 3.06
C PHE A 447 15.06 -5.10 1.53
N HIS A 448 15.18 -6.30 0.99
CA HIS A 448 15.07 -6.60 -0.44
C HIS A 448 13.64 -7.10 -0.72
N MET A 449 12.75 -6.18 -1.08
CA MET A 449 11.32 -6.48 -1.26
C MET A 449 10.73 -5.88 -2.56
N ALA A 450 11.56 -5.69 -3.58
CA ALA A 450 11.14 -5.06 -4.85
C ALA A 450 9.96 -5.82 -5.50
N TYR A 451 9.94 -7.12 -5.34
CA TYR A 451 8.96 -8.02 -5.97
C TYR A 451 7.88 -8.49 -4.99
N SER A 452 7.67 -7.77 -3.88
CA SER A 452 6.60 -8.05 -2.92
C SER A 452 5.26 -7.42 -3.31
N ALA A 453 4.18 -7.89 -2.70
CA ALA A 453 2.82 -7.37 -2.90
C ALA A 453 2.55 -6.02 -2.18
N TYR A 454 3.41 -5.59 -1.27
CA TYR A 454 3.12 -4.43 -0.40
C TYR A 454 2.95 -3.12 -1.19
N LEU A 455 3.92 -2.78 -2.06
CA LEU A 455 3.84 -1.54 -2.84
C LEU A 455 2.66 -1.52 -3.82
N PRO A 456 2.41 -2.58 -4.62
CA PRO A 456 1.28 -2.61 -5.54
C PRO A 456 -0.07 -2.41 -4.84
N VAL A 457 -0.30 -3.03 -3.68
CA VAL A 457 -1.54 -2.84 -2.91
C VAL A 457 -1.67 -1.43 -2.38
N LEU A 458 -0.61 -0.88 -1.77
CA LEU A 458 -0.61 0.51 -1.26
C LEU A 458 -0.86 1.53 -2.38
N ALA A 459 -0.19 1.35 -3.51
CA ALA A 459 -0.35 2.22 -4.67
C ALA A 459 -1.73 2.09 -5.32
N GLY A 460 -2.23 0.88 -5.45
CA GLY A 460 -3.58 0.62 -5.95
C GLY A 460 -4.66 1.25 -5.07
N LEU A 461 -4.53 1.15 -3.74
CA LEU A 461 -5.45 1.78 -2.79
C LEU A 461 -5.40 3.31 -2.85
N MET A 462 -4.21 3.90 -2.98
CA MET A 462 -4.08 5.33 -3.17
C MET A 462 -4.84 5.79 -4.42
N VAL A 463 -4.64 5.09 -5.56
CA VAL A 463 -5.35 5.41 -6.81
C VAL A 463 -6.85 5.22 -6.66
N ALA A 464 -7.29 4.11 -6.08
CA ALA A 464 -8.71 3.82 -5.83
C ALA A 464 -9.36 4.90 -4.95
N LEU A 465 -8.69 5.31 -3.87
CA LEU A 465 -9.19 6.35 -2.96
C LEU A 465 -9.30 7.71 -3.64
N GLN A 466 -8.33 8.09 -4.48
CA GLN A 466 -8.38 9.35 -5.23
C GLN A 466 -9.49 9.39 -6.27
N LEU A 467 -9.66 8.30 -7.00
CA LEU A 467 -10.75 8.20 -7.99
C LEU A 467 -12.11 8.25 -7.29
N ALA A 468 -12.27 7.55 -6.16
CA ALA A 468 -13.52 7.58 -5.39
C ALA A 468 -13.79 8.98 -4.79
N ALA A 469 -12.76 9.70 -4.34
CA ALA A 469 -12.88 11.07 -3.84
C ALA A 469 -13.28 12.05 -4.96
N ALA A 470 -12.68 11.94 -6.14
CA ALA A 470 -13.02 12.78 -7.29
C ALA A 470 -14.44 12.54 -7.82
N GLU A 471 -14.91 11.30 -7.78
CA GLU A 471 -16.28 10.93 -8.12
C GLU A 471 -17.29 11.53 -7.12
N SER A 472 -16.97 11.53 -5.83
CA SER A 472 -17.83 12.09 -4.78
C SER A 472 -17.92 13.62 -4.80
N SER A 473 -16.86 14.31 -5.22
CA SER A 473 -16.83 15.79 -5.34
C SER A 473 -17.44 16.33 -6.63
N GLY A 474 -17.86 15.49 -7.56
CA GLY A 474 -18.41 15.90 -8.86
C GLY A 474 -17.37 16.47 -9.84
N GLU A 475 -16.08 16.50 -9.48
CA GLU A 475 -15.01 17.03 -10.32
C GLU A 475 -14.86 16.28 -11.66
N ILE A 476 -15.14 14.98 -11.68
CA ILE A 476 -15.06 14.15 -12.91
C ILE A 476 -16.17 14.55 -13.89
N ASN A 477 -17.36 14.85 -13.40
CA ASN A 477 -18.47 15.31 -14.27
C ASN A 477 -18.16 16.67 -14.91
N GLY A 478 -17.50 17.59 -14.18
CA GLY A 478 -17.04 18.85 -14.72
C GLY A 478 -16.00 18.72 -15.84
N LEU A 479 -15.06 17.78 -15.69
CA LEU A 479 -14.00 17.50 -16.69
C LEU A 479 -14.54 16.82 -17.96
N ILE A 480 -15.51 15.92 -17.83
CA ILE A 480 -16.16 15.26 -18.98
C ILE A 480 -16.97 16.28 -19.77
N VAL A 481 -17.73 17.16 -19.10
CA VAL A 481 -18.49 18.23 -19.74
C VAL A 481 -17.57 19.25 -20.42
N ALA A 482 -16.44 19.59 -19.81
CA ALA A 482 -15.46 20.51 -20.40
C ALA A 482 -14.74 19.91 -21.63
N ARG A 483 -14.48 18.59 -21.64
CA ARG A 483 -13.91 17.89 -22.81
C ARG A 483 -14.88 17.75 -23.98
N SER A 484 -16.18 17.54 -23.69
CA SER A 484 -17.19 17.45 -24.74
C SER A 484 -17.51 18.80 -25.37
N ARG A 485 -17.15 19.92 -24.74
CA ARG A 485 -17.37 21.30 -25.25
C ARG A 485 -16.15 21.89 -25.99
N ARG A 486 -15.04 21.17 -26.14
CA ARG A 486 -13.99 21.63 -27.07
C ARG A 486 -14.41 21.31 -28.52
N PRO A 487 -14.71 22.32 -29.34
CA PRO A 487 -14.96 22.07 -30.75
C PRO A 487 -13.68 21.49 -31.36
N MET A 488 -13.83 20.41 -32.12
CA MET A 488 -12.75 19.95 -32.99
C MET A 488 -12.40 21.09 -33.96
N LYS A 489 -11.19 21.61 -33.82
CA LYS A 489 -10.59 22.53 -34.81
C LYS A 489 -9.86 21.70 -35.84
#